data_d9fd068fea4d6c4074eee18522d4a485
#
_entry.id   d9fd068fea4d6c4074eee18522d4a485
#
_cell.length_a   1.000
_cell.length_b   1.000
_cell.length_c   1.000
_cell.angle_alpha   90.00
_cell.angle_beta   90.00
_cell.angle_gamma   90.00
#
_symmetry.space_group_name_H-M   'P 1'
#
loop_
_entity.id
_entity.type
_entity.pdbx_description
1 polymer ?
#
loop_
_entity_poly.entity_id
_entity_poly.type
_entity_poly.pdbx_seq_one_letter_code
_entity_poly.pdbx_strand_id
1 'polypeptide(L)'
;MKYLKTFESSEELEFGVTPEDIEYLFTDISDNGWQVDVSFLRKLFDFKDTNKSIFKYFSLIPYIQVSISKPTPHEQRFNRSPWNESQELQSFVESNEFKEIIEVASLRLDELELYIQKQSYVNNTFNILIYRKTDQNLI
;
A
#
# COMPACT_ATOMS: atom_id res chain seq x y z
N MET A 1 -16.97 21.71 -5.04
CA MET A 1 -16.69 22.38 -3.80
C MET A 1 -15.20 22.53 -3.59
N LYS A 2 -14.78 23.74 -3.30
CA LYS A 2 -13.36 24.07 -3.22
C LYS A 2 -12.62 23.33 -2.12
N TYR A 3 -13.26 23.03 -1.01
CA TYR A 3 -12.58 22.38 0.13
C TYR A 3 -12.22 20.92 -0.14
N LEU A 4 -13.12 20.18 -0.76
CA LEU A 4 -12.85 18.79 -1.10
C LEU A 4 -11.73 18.69 -2.15
N LYS A 5 -11.74 19.58 -3.13
CA LYS A 5 -10.68 19.64 -4.13
C LYS A 5 -9.33 19.98 -3.50
N THR A 6 -9.32 20.81 -2.47
CA THR A 6 -8.08 21.18 -1.78
C THR A 6 -7.47 19.99 -1.06
N PHE A 7 -8.29 19.14 -0.43
CA PHE A 7 -7.80 17.93 0.22
C PHE A 7 -7.26 16.93 -0.77
N GLU A 8 -8.00 16.68 -1.84
CA GLU A 8 -7.54 15.78 -2.90
C GLU A 8 -6.26 16.28 -3.54
N SER A 9 -6.19 17.59 -3.80
CA SER A 9 -5.01 18.22 -4.36
C SER A 9 -3.79 18.09 -3.45
N SER A 10 -3.98 18.09 -2.13
CA SER A 10 -2.89 17.91 -1.18
C SER A 10 -2.26 16.52 -1.30
N GLU A 11 -3.07 15.48 -1.40
CA GLU A 11 -2.58 14.11 -1.60
C GLU A 11 -1.92 13.96 -2.97
N GLU A 12 -2.54 14.51 -4.01
CA GLU A 12 -1.97 14.51 -5.36
C GLU A 12 -0.62 15.21 -5.40
N LEU A 13 -0.47 16.33 -4.69
CA LEU A 13 0.79 17.06 -4.64
C LEU A 13 1.89 16.26 -3.94
N GLU A 14 1.53 15.46 -2.93
CA GLU A 14 2.52 14.64 -2.24
C GLU A 14 3.02 13.48 -3.07
N PHE A 15 2.14 12.79 -3.78
CA PHE A 15 2.48 11.58 -4.51
C PHE A 15 2.41 11.73 -6.03
N GLY A 16 1.75 12.77 -6.52
CA GLY A 16 1.49 12.93 -7.93
C GLY A 16 0.44 11.97 -8.49
N VAL A 17 -0.26 11.26 -7.61
CA VAL A 17 -1.28 10.27 -7.99
C VAL A 17 -2.43 10.30 -7.01
N THR A 18 -3.58 9.80 -7.45
CA THR A 18 -4.77 9.62 -6.62
C THR A 18 -4.88 8.17 -6.15
N PRO A 19 -5.70 7.87 -5.13
CA PRO A 19 -5.95 6.48 -4.74
C PRO A 19 -6.46 5.62 -5.90
N GLU A 20 -7.28 6.18 -6.77
CA GLU A 20 -7.81 5.48 -7.94
C GLU A 20 -6.72 5.10 -8.93
N ASP A 21 -5.71 5.96 -9.10
CA ASP A 21 -4.56 5.66 -9.95
C ASP A 21 -3.81 4.43 -9.44
N ILE A 22 -3.64 4.34 -8.12
CA ILE A 22 -2.97 3.20 -7.50
C ILE A 22 -3.83 1.94 -7.60
N GLU A 23 -5.13 2.04 -7.35
CA GLU A 23 -6.04 0.91 -7.52
C GLU A 23 -5.97 0.35 -8.94
N TYR A 24 -5.86 1.23 -9.92
CA TYR A 24 -5.77 0.84 -11.32
C TYR A 24 -4.55 -0.05 -11.59
N LEU A 25 -3.43 0.23 -10.95
CA LEU A 25 -2.21 -0.58 -11.11
C LEU A 25 -2.40 -2.01 -10.62
N PHE A 26 -3.33 -2.22 -9.71
CA PHE A 26 -3.57 -3.53 -9.10
C PHE A 26 -4.91 -4.14 -9.53
N THR A 27 -5.46 -3.66 -10.64
CA THR A 27 -6.75 -4.13 -11.17
C THR A 27 -6.73 -5.64 -11.42
N ASP A 28 -5.62 -6.18 -11.90
CA ASP A 28 -5.53 -7.61 -12.19
C ASP A 28 -5.69 -8.46 -10.92
N ILE A 29 -5.32 -7.92 -9.77
CA ILE A 29 -5.55 -8.59 -8.49
C ILE A 29 -7.04 -8.62 -8.17
N SER A 30 -7.73 -7.49 -8.37
CA SER A 30 -9.18 -7.43 -8.19
C SER A 30 -9.91 -8.35 -9.16
N ASP A 31 -9.43 -8.45 -10.39
CA ASP A 31 -10.01 -9.31 -11.42
C ASP A 31 -9.87 -10.80 -11.06
N ASN A 32 -8.91 -11.14 -10.22
CA ASN A 32 -8.75 -12.50 -9.70
C ASN A 32 -9.65 -12.79 -8.48
N GLY A 33 -10.51 -11.85 -8.12
CA GLY A 33 -11.48 -12.04 -7.04
C GLY A 33 -11.01 -11.59 -5.67
N TRP A 34 -9.88 -10.88 -5.59
CA TRP A 34 -9.37 -10.35 -4.33
C TRP A 34 -9.84 -8.92 -4.11
N GLN A 35 -9.98 -8.53 -2.87
CA GLN A 35 -10.30 -7.17 -2.51
C GLN A 35 -9.01 -6.37 -2.38
N VAL A 36 -8.95 -5.22 -3.04
CA VAL A 36 -7.80 -4.32 -2.99
C VAL A 36 -8.25 -2.98 -2.41
N ASP A 37 -7.66 -2.61 -1.28
CA ASP A 37 -7.95 -1.34 -0.62
C ASP A 37 -6.69 -0.49 -0.60
N VAL A 38 -6.82 0.76 -1.03
CA VAL A 38 -5.71 1.71 -1.09
C VAL A 38 -5.94 2.81 -0.07
N SER A 39 -4.95 3.04 0.78
CA SER A 39 -5.00 4.08 1.81
C SER A 39 -3.75 4.95 1.73
N PHE A 40 -3.93 6.26 1.82
CA PHE A 40 -2.83 7.21 1.91
C PHE A 40 -2.65 7.57 3.37
N LEU A 41 -1.47 7.24 3.91
CA LEU A 41 -1.19 7.31 5.34
C LEU A 41 0.09 8.09 5.60
N ARG A 42 0.36 8.35 6.86
CA ARG A 42 1.61 9.00 7.29
C ARG A 42 2.16 8.25 8.48
N LYS A 43 3.48 8.14 8.52
CA LYS A 43 4.16 7.47 9.62
C LYS A 43 5.27 8.35 10.16
N LEU A 44 5.37 8.38 11.49
CA LEU A 44 6.45 9.08 12.16
C LEU A 44 7.69 8.20 12.16
N PHE A 45 8.78 8.73 11.61
CA PHE A 45 10.08 8.06 11.61
C PHE A 45 11.03 8.78 12.56
N ASP A 46 11.76 8.00 13.34
CA ASP A 46 12.80 8.48 14.22
C ASP A 46 14.14 8.29 13.49
N PHE A 47 14.84 9.38 13.26
CA PHE A 47 16.13 9.34 12.59
C PHE A 47 17.24 9.09 13.61
N LYS A 48 17.91 7.97 13.48
CA LYS A 48 18.83 7.43 14.48
C LYS A 48 20.11 8.23 14.69
N ASP A 49 20.48 9.11 13.79
CA ASP A 49 21.77 9.80 13.82
C ASP A 49 21.78 11.08 14.63
N THR A 50 21.01 11.14 15.70
CA THR A 50 20.81 12.45 16.30
C THR A 50 21.11 12.48 17.75
N ASN A 51 22.21 13.10 18.03
CA ASN A 51 22.54 13.62 19.35
C ASN A 51 21.99 15.02 19.58
N LYS A 52 21.09 15.47 18.72
CA LYS A 52 20.58 16.85 18.73
C LYS A 52 19.10 16.85 19.13
N SER A 53 18.52 18.04 19.16
CA SER A 53 17.12 18.22 19.56
C SER A 53 16.17 17.24 18.87
N ILE A 54 15.41 16.51 19.64
CA ILE A 54 14.44 15.51 19.21
C ILE A 54 13.50 16.06 18.15
N PHE A 55 13.07 17.32 18.29
CA PHE A 55 12.08 17.93 17.42
C PHE A 55 12.54 18.11 15.97
N LYS A 56 13.84 18.05 15.70
CA LYS A 56 14.35 18.19 14.36
C LYS A 56 14.34 16.87 13.58
N TYR A 57 14.14 15.77 14.24
CA TYR A 57 14.42 14.45 13.68
C TYR A 57 13.21 13.55 13.56
N PHE A 58 12.07 14.01 14.01
CA PHE A 58 10.81 13.34 13.75
C PHE A 58 10.17 13.98 12.52
N SER A 59 9.81 13.16 11.57
CA SER A 59 9.14 13.62 10.36
C SER A 59 8.02 12.67 10.01
N LEU A 60 6.88 13.23 9.63
CA LEU A 60 5.76 12.44 9.14
C LEU A 60 6.01 12.17 7.67
N ILE A 61 6.34 10.93 7.36
CA ILE A 61 6.60 10.50 5.99
C ILE A 61 5.31 9.90 5.43
N PRO A 62 4.79 10.45 4.32
CA PRO A 62 3.60 9.90 3.70
C PRO A 62 3.92 8.59 2.99
N TYR A 63 2.97 7.67 3.02
CA TYR A 63 3.11 6.42 2.29
C TYR A 63 1.73 5.92 1.85
N ILE A 64 1.74 5.05 0.88
CA ILE A 64 0.54 4.43 0.35
C ILE A 64 0.54 2.97 0.79
N GLN A 65 -0.55 2.53 1.38
CA GLN A 65 -0.72 1.13 1.74
C GLN A 65 -1.76 0.50 0.84
N VAL A 66 -1.37 -0.56 0.17
CA VAL A 66 -2.29 -1.39 -0.63
C VAL A 66 -2.52 -2.67 0.16
N SER A 67 -3.77 -2.91 0.54
CA SER A 67 -4.15 -4.08 1.33
C SER A 67 -4.95 -5.02 0.45
N ILE A 68 -4.50 -6.27 0.38
CA ILE A 68 -5.13 -7.32 -0.40
C ILE A 68 -5.71 -8.35 0.56
N SER A 69 -7.00 -8.60 0.43
CA SER A 69 -7.70 -9.54 1.28
C SER A 69 -8.74 -10.29 0.48
N LYS A 70 -9.25 -11.38 1.06
CA LYS A 70 -10.32 -12.11 0.42
C LYS A 70 -11.65 -11.46 0.79
N PRO A 71 -12.46 -11.06 -0.20
CA PRO A 71 -13.78 -10.52 0.10
C PRO A 71 -14.64 -11.65 0.67
N THR A 72 -15.12 -11.46 1.88
CA THR A 72 -15.95 -12.46 2.55
C THR A 72 -17.30 -11.82 2.84
N PRO A 73 -18.42 -12.37 2.29
CA PRO A 73 -19.74 -11.89 2.64
C PRO A 73 -19.94 -11.96 4.15
N HIS A 74 -20.64 -10.99 4.69
CA HIS A 74 -20.88 -10.89 6.12
C HIS A 74 -21.38 -12.19 6.74
N GLU A 75 -22.24 -12.89 6.05
CA GLU A 75 -22.80 -14.16 6.48
C GLU A 75 -21.77 -15.27 6.62
N GLN A 76 -20.70 -15.21 5.85
CA GLN A 76 -19.68 -16.25 5.84
C GLN A 76 -18.55 -15.99 6.83
N ARG A 77 -18.48 -14.80 7.41
CA ARG A 77 -17.39 -14.45 8.35
C ARG A 77 -17.32 -15.37 9.56
N PHE A 78 -18.46 -15.83 10.02
CA PHE A 78 -18.53 -16.70 11.20
C PHE A 78 -18.30 -18.17 10.89
N ASN A 79 -18.41 -18.55 9.62
CA ASN A 79 -18.32 -19.93 9.19
C ASN A 79 -16.98 -20.27 8.53
N ARG A 80 -16.16 -19.28 8.25
CA ARG A 80 -14.88 -19.47 7.58
C ARG A 80 -13.73 -19.53 8.56
N SER A 81 -12.86 -20.51 8.35
CA SER A 81 -11.62 -20.60 9.09
C SER A 81 -10.65 -19.50 8.61
N PRO A 82 -10.13 -18.65 9.50
CA PRO A 82 -9.08 -17.70 9.14
C PRO A 82 -7.86 -18.38 8.53
N TRP A 83 -7.62 -19.60 8.93
CA TRP A 83 -6.51 -20.41 8.42
C TRP A 83 -6.62 -20.66 6.92
N ASN A 84 -7.80 -21.03 6.44
CA ASN A 84 -8.02 -21.31 5.02
C ASN A 84 -7.87 -20.05 4.17
N GLU A 85 -8.34 -18.92 4.66
CA GLU A 85 -8.23 -17.65 3.97
C GLU A 85 -6.75 -17.23 3.82
N SER A 86 -5.99 -17.42 4.87
CA SER A 86 -4.56 -17.11 4.87
C SER A 86 -3.80 -17.99 3.87
N GLN A 87 -4.15 -19.27 3.78
CA GLN A 87 -3.50 -20.19 2.84
C GLN A 87 -3.82 -19.84 1.39
N GLU A 88 -5.06 -19.48 1.08
CA GLU A 88 -5.45 -19.09 -0.27
C GLU A 88 -4.69 -17.82 -0.70
N LEU A 89 -4.63 -16.83 0.16
CA LEU A 89 -3.93 -15.60 -0.12
C LEU A 89 -2.43 -15.86 -0.30
N GLN A 90 -1.84 -16.66 0.58
CA GLN A 90 -0.44 -17.01 0.50
C GLN A 90 -0.11 -17.70 -0.83
N SER A 91 -0.95 -18.64 -1.24
CA SER A 91 -0.76 -19.33 -2.52
C SER A 91 -0.82 -18.35 -3.69
N PHE A 92 -1.75 -17.40 -3.63
CA PHE A 92 -1.87 -16.40 -4.69
C PHE A 92 -0.63 -15.51 -4.77
N VAL A 93 -0.17 -14.96 -3.63
CA VAL A 93 0.99 -14.04 -3.63
C VAL A 93 2.30 -14.75 -3.97
N GLU A 94 2.36 -16.07 -3.85
CA GLU A 94 3.51 -16.84 -4.26
C GLU A 94 3.43 -17.28 -5.73
N SER A 95 2.29 -17.06 -6.39
CA SER A 95 2.09 -17.45 -7.78
C SER A 95 2.89 -16.58 -8.74
N ASN A 96 3.20 -17.12 -9.91
CA ASN A 96 3.86 -16.37 -10.96
C ASN A 96 2.99 -15.23 -11.47
N GLU A 97 1.69 -15.43 -11.51
CA GLU A 97 0.73 -14.40 -11.93
C GLU A 97 0.83 -13.16 -11.03
N PHE A 98 0.86 -13.36 -9.71
CA PHE A 98 1.01 -12.26 -8.77
C PHE A 98 2.35 -11.56 -8.95
N LYS A 99 3.42 -12.31 -9.11
CA LYS A 99 4.76 -11.75 -9.32
C LYS A 99 4.82 -10.89 -10.57
N GLU A 100 4.16 -11.30 -11.64
CA GLU A 100 4.08 -10.50 -12.86
C GLU A 100 3.29 -9.21 -12.64
N ILE A 101 2.19 -9.27 -11.91
CA ILE A 101 1.40 -8.10 -11.59
C ILE A 101 2.25 -7.09 -10.79
N ILE A 102 2.97 -7.55 -9.80
CA ILE A 102 3.83 -6.70 -8.97
C ILE A 102 4.97 -6.12 -9.80
N GLU A 103 5.56 -6.88 -10.69
CA GLU A 103 6.62 -6.40 -11.56
C GLU A 103 6.14 -5.25 -12.46
N VAL A 104 4.99 -5.42 -13.10
CA VAL A 104 4.40 -4.37 -13.93
C VAL A 104 4.04 -3.14 -13.10
N ALA A 105 3.44 -3.36 -11.93
CA ALA A 105 3.10 -2.26 -11.03
C ALA A 105 4.36 -1.51 -10.58
N SER A 106 5.43 -2.23 -10.28
CA SER A 106 6.70 -1.62 -9.86
C SER A 106 7.30 -0.73 -10.95
N LEU A 107 7.23 -1.16 -12.20
CA LEU A 107 7.71 -0.36 -13.33
C LEU A 107 6.90 0.93 -13.46
N ARG A 108 5.60 0.85 -13.29
CA ARG A 108 4.73 2.02 -13.35
C ARG A 108 4.96 2.97 -12.19
N LEU A 109 5.13 2.42 -11.00
CA LEU A 109 5.44 3.22 -9.80
C LEU A 109 6.78 3.93 -9.96
N ASP A 110 7.76 3.27 -10.57
CA ASP A 110 9.06 3.87 -10.83
C ASP A 110 8.94 5.13 -11.72
N GLU A 111 8.09 5.09 -12.72
CA GLU A 111 7.80 6.24 -13.57
C GLU A 111 7.18 7.40 -12.79
N LEU A 112 6.47 7.09 -11.71
CA LEU A 112 5.81 8.07 -10.83
C LEU A 112 6.71 8.52 -9.68
N GLU A 113 7.97 8.11 -9.66
CA GLU A 113 8.92 8.40 -8.57
C GLU A 113 8.48 7.78 -7.24
N LEU A 114 7.86 6.60 -7.32
CA LEU A 114 7.42 5.81 -6.18
C LEU A 114 8.08 4.43 -6.23
N TYR A 115 8.12 3.76 -5.08
CA TYR A 115 8.67 2.41 -5.03
C TYR A 115 8.00 1.57 -3.95
N ILE A 116 8.00 0.26 -4.13
CA ILE A 116 7.50 -0.67 -3.12
C ILE A 116 8.62 -0.90 -2.12
N GLN A 117 8.38 -0.47 -0.88
CA GLN A 117 9.38 -0.58 0.18
C GLN A 117 9.26 -1.92 0.92
N LYS A 118 8.03 -2.41 1.11
CA LYS A 118 7.79 -3.62 1.89
C LYS A 118 6.55 -4.34 1.43
N GLN A 119 6.59 -5.65 1.49
CA GLN A 119 5.45 -6.54 1.27
C GLN A 119 5.39 -7.51 2.45
N SER A 120 4.24 -7.61 3.10
CA SER A 120 4.14 -8.46 4.28
C SER A 120 2.71 -8.92 4.55
N TYR A 121 2.59 -10.02 5.28
CA TYR A 121 1.31 -10.51 5.80
C TYR A 121 1.05 -9.90 7.17
N VAL A 122 -0.16 -9.41 7.37
CA VAL A 122 -0.64 -8.98 8.68
C VAL A 122 -2.04 -9.57 8.84
N ASN A 123 -2.17 -10.54 9.73
CA ASN A 123 -3.39 -11.33 9.88
C ASN A 123 -3.73 -12.00 8.54
N ASN A 124 -4.94 -11.83 8.02
CA ASN A 124 -5.38 -12.43 6.76
C ASN A 124 -5.28 -11.44 5.59
N THR A 125 -4.38 -10.49 5.68
CA THR A 125 -4.22 -9.42 4.71
C THR A 125 -2.78 -9.35 4.25
N PHE A 126 -2.57 -9.19 2.94
CA PHE A 126 -1.25 -8.94 2.39
C PHE A 126 -1.12 -7.44 2.12
N ASN A 127 -0.12 -6.82 2.70
CA ASN A 127 0.09 -5.37 2.60
C ASN A 127 1.30 -5.03 1.77
N ILE A 128 1.15 -4.05 0.89
CA ILE A 128 2.22 -3.49 0.08
C ILE A 128 2.37 -2.04 0.50
N LEU A 129 3.56 -1.68 0.94
CA LEU A 129 3.87 -0.31 1.36
C LEU A 129 4.67 0.38 0.26
N ILE A 130 4.15 1.52 -0.19
CA ILE A 130 4.71 2.30 -1.29
C ILE A 130 5.13 3.66 -0.76
N TYR A 131 6.38 4.03 -1.00
CA TYR A 131 6.95 5.30 -0.57
C TYR A 131 7.43 6.10 -1.76
N ARG A 132 7.63 7.39 -1.54
CA ARG A 132 8.24 8.26 -2.55
C ARG A 132 9.74 7.99 -2.59
N LYS A 133 10.32 8.00 -3.77
CA LYS A 133 11.77 7.85 -3.92
C LYS A 133 12.53 8.96 -3.21
N THR A 134 11.97 10.16 -3.15
CA THR A 134 12.57 11.28 -2.43
C THR A 134 12.76 11.00 -0.94
N ASP A 135 11.97 10.10 -0.37
CA ASP A 135 12.03 9.74 1.04
C ASP A 135 12.88 8.49 1.29
N GLN A 136 13.45 7.91 0.24
CA GLN A 136 14.17 6.64 0.34
C GLN A 136 15.33 6.66 1.32
N ASN A 137 16.03 7.76 1.41
CA ASN A 137 17.16 7.92 2.32
C ASN A 137 16.74 8.13 3.78
N LEU A 138 15.45 8.37 4.02
CA LEU A 138 14.92 8.63 5.35
C LEU A 138 14.34 7.38 6.02
N ILE A 139 14.22 6.31 5.29
CA ILE A 139 13.53 5.09 5.76
C ILE A 139 14.51 3.96 6.11
#